data_38e6d6caa91ac211da5e762b3f0d5a40
#
_entry.id   38e6d6caa91ac211da5e762b3f0d5a40
#
_cell.length_a   1.000
_cell.length_b   1.000
_cell.length_c   1.000
_cell.angle_alpha   90.00
_cell.angle_beta   90.00
_cell.angle_gamma   90.00
#
_symmetry.space_group_name_H-M   'P 1'
#
loop_
_entity.id
_entity.type
_entity.pdbx_description
1 polymer ?
#
loop_
_entity_poly.entity_id
_entity_poly.type
_entity_poly.pdbx_seq_one_letter_code
_entity_poly.pdbx_strand_id
1 'polypeptide(L)'
;SKSQGASTISQQLIKNALLSNEKTYSRKIKEIILSIKMEKNFTKDEILEMYLNTIYFGSNAYGIENASKVYFNKSANDLTINEACCLAGVIKSPNTYSPKTNYEKSVNRKNLVANAMYEAEYNEVVSSGIEVAENNDYDHSFEEEAIYEACRLLNISERELINKKYQIYTFKDDALQQEVIKINNENINSCKKTYDTP
;
A
#
# COMPACT_ATOMS: atom_id res chain seq x y z
N SER A 1 -3.47 -11.91 -28.21
CA SER A 1 -3.24 -12.37 -26.84
C SER A 1 -2.29 -11.40 -26.17
N LYS A 2 -2.76 -10.68 -25.13
CA LYS A 2 -1.86 -9.89 -24.30
C LYS A 2 -1.01 -10.88 -23.50
N SER A 3 0.29 -10.99 -23.81
CA SER A 3 1.23 -11.78 -23.03
C SER A 3 1.24 -11.22 -21.61
N GLN A 4 0.76 -11.97 -20.64
CA GLN A 4 0.97 -11.67 -19.23
C GLN A 4 2.47 -11.81 -18.97
N GLY A 5 3.13 -10.71 -18.60
CA GLY A 5 4.53 -10.74 -18.21
C GLY A 5 4.67 -11.51 -16.90
N ALA A 6 5.25 -12.70 -16.98
CA ALA A 6 5.50 -13.56 -15.82
C ALA A 6 6.81 -13.14 -15.13
N SER A 7 6.81 -12.03 -14.38
CA SER A 7 7.92 -11.71 -13.48
C SER A 7 7.68 -12.34 -12.11
N THR A 8 8.71 -12.97 -11.54
CA THR A 8 8.66 -13.54 -10.18
C THR A 8 8.58 -12.42 -9.12
N ILE A 9 8.21 -12.77 -7.89
CA ILE A 9 8.24 -11.85 -6.73
C ILE A 9 9.65 -11.27 -6.56
N SER A 10 10.68 -12.09 -6.66
CA SER A 10 12.09 -11.68 -6.61
C SER A 10 12.42 -10.62 -7.65
N GLN A 11 11.99 -10.82 -8.89
CA GLN A 11 12.20 -9.85 -9.97
C GLN A 11 11.43 -8.53 -9.73
N GLN A 12 10.20 -8.62 -9.20
CA GLN A 12 9.42 -7.44 -8.87
C GLN A 12 10.06 -6.65 -7.72
N LEU A 13 10.56 -7.34 -6.68
CA LEU A 13 11.27 -6.72 -5.56
C LEU A 13 12.51 -5.97 -6.06
N ILE A 14 13.36 -6.62 -6.84
CA ILE A 14 14.56 -6.00 -7.41
C ILE A 14 14.20 -4.77 -8.27
N LYS A 15 13.18 -4.90 -9.11
CA LYS A 15 12.70 -3.78 -9.93
C LYS A 15 12.25 -2.61 -9.06
N ASN A 16 11.49 -2.89 -8.01
CA ASN A 16 10.91 -1.84 -7.18
C ASN A 16 11.93 -1.20 -6.23
N ALA A 17 12.87 -1.98 -5.70
CA ALA A 17 13.84 -1.50 -4.71
C ALA A 17 15.11 -0.89 -5.32
N LEU A 18 15.62 -1.43 -6.42
CA LEU A 18 16.99 -1.16 -6.87
C LEU A 18 17.10 -0.55 -8.28
N LEU A 19 16.07 -0.64 -9.11
CA LEU A 19 16.19 -0.29 -10.52
C LEU A 19 15.34 0.94 -10.89
N SER A 20 15.84 1.73 -11.85
CA SER A 20 15.12 2.86 -12.44
C SER A 20 13.88 2.40 -13.21
N ASN A 21 12.92 3.33 -13.43
CA ASN A 21 11.69 3.05 -14.18
C ASN A 21 11.89 2.91 -15.71
N GLU A 22 13.12 3.05 -16.21
CA GLU A 22 13.41 2.95 -17.63
C GLU A 22 13.09 1.54 -18.15
N LYS A 23 12.35 1.47 -19.24
CA LYS A 23 11.98 0.21 -19.89
C LYS A 23 13.06 -0.19 -20.90
N THR A 24 14.24 -0.62 -20.42
CA THR A 24 15.36 -1.04 -21.28
C THR A 24 15.63 -2.54 -21.14
N TYR A 25 16.17 -3.16 -22.20
CA TYR A 25 16.61 -4.57 -22.15
C TYR A 25 17.74 -4.75 -21.12
N SER A 26 18.66 -3.78 -21.03
CA SER A 26 19.76 -3.80 -20.06
C SER A 26 19.24 -3.85 -18.62
N ARG A 27 18.21 -3.06 -18.30
CA ARG A 27 17.55 -3.12 -17.00
C ARG A 27 16.95 -4.50 -16.71
N LYS A 28 16.29 -5.12 -17.73
CA LYS A 28 15.66 -6.43 -17.54
C LYS A 28 16.71 -7.54 -17.30
N ILE A 29 17.85 -7.47 -17.95
CA ILE A 29 18.97 -8.39 -17.71
C ILE A 29 19.52 -8.21 -16.28
N LYS A 30 19.73 -6.96 -15.84
CA LYS A 30 20.15 -6.68 -14.45
C LYS A 30 19.14 -7.22 -13.42
N GLU A 31 17.84 -7.02 -13.67
CA GLU A 31 16.75 -7.53 -12.82
C GLU A 31 16.86 -9.08 -12.68
N ILE A 32 17.05 -9.81 -13.77
CA ILE A 32 17.18 -11.29 -13.74
C ILE A 32 18.44 -11.70 -12.96
N ILE A 33 19.59 -11.10 -13.24
CA ILE A 33 20.85 -11.46 -12.57
C ILE A 33 20.76 -11.19 -11.05
N LEU A 34 20.22 -10.04 -10.67
CA LEU A 34 20.08 -9.67 -9.26
C LEU A 34 19.06 -10.54 -8.54
N SER A 35 17.95 -10.90 -9.20
CA SER A 35 16.97 -11.83 -8.59
C SER A 35 17.54 -13.21 -8.32
N ILE A 36 18.35 -13.76 -9.26
CA ILE A 36 19.05 -15.04 -9.03
C ILE A 36 20.04 -14.94 -7.86
N LYS A 37 20.78 -13.84 -7.75
CA LYS A 37 21.69 -13.62 -6.62
C LYS A 37 20.93 -13.53 -5.30
N MET A 38 19.79 -12.85 -5.28
CA MET A 38 18.95 -12.72 -4.09
C MET A 38 18.41 -14.09 -3.67
N GLU A 39 17.86 -14.88 -4.59
CA GLU A 39 17.33 -16.22 -4.32
C GLU A 39 18.40 -17.23 -3.83
N LYS A 40 19.67 -16.95 -4.08
CA LYS A 40 20.80 -17.76 -3.51
C LYS A 40 21.15 -17.39 -2.08
N ASN A 41 20.87 -16.18 -1.64
CA ASN A 41 21.32 -15.65 -0.34
C ASN A 41 20.19 -15.51 0.67
N PHE A 42 18.92 -15.52 0.22
CA PHE A 42 17.75 -15.33 1.06
C PHE A 42 16.75 -16.46 0.83
N THR A 43 16.07 -16.85 1.88
CA THR A 43 14.95 -17.80 1.83
C THR A 43 13.73 -17.17 1.11
N LYS A 44 12.77 -18.00 0.73
CA LYS A 44 11.53 -17.52 0.12
C LYS A 44 10.73 -16.61 1.06
N ASP A 45 10.74 -16.92 2.35
CA ASP A 45 10.02 -16.16 3.37
C ASP A 45 10.65 -14.78 3.58
N GLU A 46 11.99 -14.70 3.65
CA GLU A 46 12.71 -13.42 3.74
C GLU A 46 12.47 -12.57 2.48
N ILE A 47 12.44 -13.18 1.29
CA ILE A 47 12.14 -12.47 0.04
C ILE A 47 10.70 -11.97 0.04
N LEU A 48 9.75 -12.76 0.51
CA LEU A 48 8.35 -12.38 0.62
C LEU A 48 8.16 -11.25 1.62
N GLU A 49 8.80 -11.32 2.77
CA GLU A 49 8.79 -10.27 3.78
C GLU A 49 9.34 -8.95 3.22
N MET A 50 10.52 -8.98 2.59
CA MET A 50 11.08 -7.80 1.93
C MET A 50 10.14 -7.24 0.84
N TYR A 51 9.50 -8.12 0.06
CA TYR A 51 8.55 -7.72 -0.97
C TYR A 51 7.34 -7.00 -0.38
N LEU A 52 6.69 -7.61 0.61
CA LEU A 52 5.49 -7.06 1.24
C LEU A 52 5.79 -5.73 1.96
N ASN A 53 6.98 -5.58 2.53
CA ASN A 53 7.39 -4.33 3.19
C ASN A 53 7.81 -3.21 2.23
N THR A 54 7.94 -3.50 0.92
CA THR A 54 8.47 -2.52 -0.06
C THR A 54 7.44 -2.09 -1.09
N ILE A 55 6.49 -2.94 -1.46
CA ILE A 55 5.61 -2.67 -2.60
C ILE A 55 4.56 -1.62 -2.29
N TYR A 56 4.10 -0.98 -3.36
CA TYR A 56 3.02 -0.01 -3.33
C TYR A 56 1.65 -0.69 -3.37
N PHE A 57 0.80 -0.38 -2.41
CA PHE A 57 -0.56 -0.89 -2.28
C PHE A 57 -1.67 0.10 -2.72
N GLY A 58 -1.33 1.27 -3.23
CA GLY A 58 -2.30 2.33 -3.50
C GLY A 58 -2.53 3.24 -2.30
N SER A 59 -3.27 4.34 -2.49
CA SER A 59 -3.61 5.32 -1.43
C SER A 59 -2.38 5.74 -0.60
N ASN A 60 -1.27 6.03 -1.27
CA ASN A 60 0.05 6.34 -0.68
C ASN A 60 0.63 5.28 0.27
N ALA A 61 0.06 4.07 0.31
CA ALA A 61 0.52 3.01 1.18
C ALA A 61 1.66 2.20 0.53
N TYR A 62 2.87 2.37 1.04
CA TYR A 62 4.04 1.55 0.76
C TYR A 62 4.28 0.60 1.93
N GLY A 63 4.40 -0.69 1.64
CA GLY A 63 4.52 -1.75 2.64
C GLY A 63 3.19 -2.17 3.24
N ILE A 64 3.16 -3.45 3.70
CA ILE A 64 1.93 -4.09 4.17
C ILE A 64 1.39 -3.49 5.47
N GLU A 65 2.28 -3.08 6.37
CA GLU A 65 1.88 -2.47 7.64
C GLU A 65 1.15 -1.15 7.41
N ASN A 66 1.70 -0.30 6.53
CA ASN A 66 1.05 0.96 6.18
C ASN A 66 -0.26 0.71 5.42
N ALA A 67 -0.28 -0.24 4.47
CA ALA A 67 -1.49 -0.61 3.77
C ALA A 67 -2.60 -1.12 4.71
N SER A 68 -2.24 -1.92 5.72
CA SER A 68 -3.17 -2.40 6.74
C SER A 68 -3.79 -1.26 7.54
N LYS A 69 -2.99 -0.29 7.94
CA LYS A 69 -3.46 0.92 8.64
C LYS A 69 -4.36 1.77 7.76
N VAL A 70 -3.92 2.06 6.52
CA VAL A 70 -4.66 2.90 5.57
C VAL A 70 -6.01 2.30 5.21
N TYR A 71 -6.08 0.99 4.97
CA TYR A 71 -7.32 0.36 4.51
C TYR A 71 -8.22 -0.15 5.63
N PHE A 72 -7.65 -0.60 6.76
CA PHE A 72 -8.37 -1.32 7.80
C PHE A 72 -8.18 -0.76 9.21
N ASN A 73 -7.31 0.26 9.37
CA ASN A 73 -6.99 0.89 10.66
C ASN A 73 -6.49 -0.11 11.72
N LYS A 74 -5.69 -1.08 11.32
CA LYS A 74 -5.10 -2.10 12.20
C LYS A 74 -3.69 -2.51 11.77
N SER A 75 -2.96 -3.20 12.65
CA SER A 75 -1.66 -3.77 12.30
C SER A 75 -1.80 -4.89 11.26
N ALA A 76 -0.77 -5.11 10.47
CA ALA A 76 -0.75 -6.23 9.52
C ALA A 76 -0.89 -7.61 10.19
N ASN A 77 -0.44 -7.75 11.45
CA ASN A 77 -0.61 -8.97 12.23
C ASN A 77 -2.06 -9.26 12.64
N ASP A 78 -2.91 -8.23 12.66
CA ASP A 78 -4.32 -8.32 13.07
C ASP A 78 -5.27 -8.44 11.88
N LEU A 79 -4.72 -8.56 10.66
CA LEU A 79 -5.53 -8.73 9.46
C LEU A 79 -6.28 -10.06 9.49
N THR A 80 -7.57 -9.97 9.21
CA THR A 80 -8.36 -11.17 8.89
C THR A 80 -7.95 -11.75 7.54
N ILE A 81 -8.26 -13.01 7.29
CA ILE A 81 -8.02 -13.65 5.98
C ILE A 81 -8.70 -12.86 4.85
N ASN A 82 -9.90 -12.33 5.11
CA ASN A 82 -10.64 -11.51 4.15
C ASN A 82 -9.85 -10.25 3.74
N GLU A 83 -9.30 -9.54 4.71
CA GLU A 83 -8.50 -8.33 4.50
C GLU A 83 -7.15 -8.66 3.85
N ALA A 84 -6.50 -9.73 4.26
CA ALA A 84 -5.27 -10.21 3.64
C ALA A 84 -5.47 -10.57 2.15
N CYS A 85 -6.57 -11.27 1.81
CA CYS A 85 -6.95 -11.54 0.42
C CYS A 85 -7.23 -10.26 -0.37
N CYS A 86 -7.82 -9.24 0.27
CA CYS A 86 -8.02 -7.93 -0.34
C CYS A 86 -6.67 -7.29 -0.69
N LEU A 87 -5.74 -7.17 0.27
CA LEU A 87 -4.42 -6.59 0.02
C LEU A 87 -3.65 -7.35 -1.06
N ALA A 88 -3.66 -8.68 -1.02
CA ALA A 88 -3.05 -9.50 -2.08
C ALA A 88 -3.67 -9.22 -3.46
N GLY A 89 -4.96 -8.93 -3.51
CA GLY A 89 -5.67 -8.54 -4.72
C GLY A 89 -5.24 -7.17 -5.24
N VAL A 90 -5.04 -6.20 -4.34
CA VAL A 90 -4.64 -4.82 -4.64
C VAL A 90 -3.29 -4.75 -5.36
N ILE A 91 -2.33 -5.58 -4.98
CA ILE A 91 -0.97 -5.59 -5.55
C ILE A 91 -0.96 -5.64 -7.09
N LYS A 92 -1.93 -6.33 -7.69
CA LYS A 92 -2.00 -6.49 -9.16
C LYS A 92 -2.13 -5.16 -9.90
N SER A 93 -2.91 -4.25 -9.36
CA SER A 93 -3.12 -2.89 -9.89
C SER A 93 -3.69 -2.00 -8.79
N PRO A 94 -2.84 -1.37 -7.98
CA PRO A 94 -3.26 -0.67 -6.76
C PRO A 94 -4.34 0.38 -7.00
N ASN A 95 -4.18 1.21 -8.03
CA ASN A 95 -5.17 2.25 -8.35
C ASN A 95 -6.50 1.69 -8.87
N THR A 96 -6.51 0.46 -9.43
CA THR A 96 -7.72 -0.16 -9.97
C THR A 96 -8.48 -0.95 -8.92
N TYR A 97 -7.75 -1.60 -8.00
CA TYR A 97 -8.31 -2.53 -7.03
C TYR A 97 -8.27 -2.00 -5.59
N SER A 98 -8.01 -0.70 -5.40
CA SER A 98 -8.10 -0.07 -4.08
C SER A 98 -9.56 -0.13 -3.58
N PRO A 99 -9.81 -0.67 -2.37
CA PRO A 99 -11.15 -0.77 -1.80
C PRO A 99 -11.75 0.61 -1.45
N LYS A 100 -10.92 1.63 -1.25
CA LYS A 100 -11.37 3.01 -0.99
C LYS A 100 -11.94 3.69 -2.25
N THR A 101 -11.38 3.39 -3.42
CA THR A 101 -11.76 4.07 -4.66
C THR A 101 -12.62 3.22 -5.60
N ASN A 102 -12.49 1.89 -5.54
CA ASN A 102 -13.19 0.95 -6.43
C ASN A 102 -13.63 -0.31 -5.65
N TYR A 103 -14.54 -0.15 -4.70
CA TYR A 103 -14.96 -1.21 -3.79
C TYR A 103 -15.38 -2.51 -4.51
N GLU A 104 -16.28 -2.43 -5.49
CA GLU A 104 -16.75 -3.62 -6.22
C GLU A 104 -15.62 -4.37 -6.94
N LYS A 105 -14.71 -3.64 -7.60
CA LYS A 105 -13.56 -4.26 -8.26
C LYS A 105 -12.61 -4.89 -7.25
N SER A 106 -12.45 -4.28 -6.09
CA SER A 106 -11.66 -4.82 -5.00
C SER A 106 -12.24 -6.12 -4.46
N VAL A 107 -13.56 -6.15 -4.16
CA VAL A 107 -14.27 -7.36 -3.72
C VAL A 107 -14.16 -8.48 -4.76
N ASN A 108 -14.41 -8.19 -6.02
CA ASN A 108 -14.28 -9.18 -7.09
C ASN A 108 -12.85 -9.72 -7.19
N ARG A 109 -11.84 -8.85 -7.03
CA ARG A 109 -10.44 -9.27 -7.07
C ARG A 109 -10.05 -10.09 -5.84
N LYS A 110 -10.50 -9.71 -4.64
CA LYS A 110 -10.36 -10.47 -3.40
C LYS A 110 -10.93 -11.89 -3.56
N ASN A 111 -12.12 -12.02 -4.12
CA ASN A 111 -12.77 -13.31 -4.34
C ASN A 111 -11.95 -14.21 -5.28
N LEU A 112 -11.33 -13.64 -6.34
CA LEU A 112 -10.42 -14.40 -7.20
C LEU A 112 -9.15 -14.87 -6.47
N VAL A 113 -8.65 -14.09 -5.51
CA VAL A 113 -7.52 -14.50 -4.66
C VAL A 113 -7.94 -15.64 -3.75
N ALA A 114 -9.05 -15.50 -3.02
CA ALA A 114 -9.58 -16.51 -2.12
C ALA A 114 -9.84 -17.85 -2.86
N ASN A 115 -10.47 -17.80 -4.03
CA ASN A 115 -10.71 -18.99 -4.85
C ASN A 115 -9.42 -19.69 -5.32
N ALA A 116 -8.31 -18.96 -5.41
CA ALA A 116 -7.02 -19.55 -5.81
C ALA A 116 -6.29 -20.24 -4.65
N MET A 117 -6.72 -20.06 -3.41
CA MET A 117 -6.06 -20.62 -2.23
C MET A 117 -6.46 -22.07 -1.92
N TYR A 118 -7.43 -22.66 -2.64
CA TYR A 118 -7.85 -24.07 -2.61
C TYR A 118 -8.21 -24.66 -1.21
N GLU A 119 -8.43 -23.84 -0.20
CA GLU A 119 -8.75 -24.31 1.14
C GLU A 119 -10.22 -24.04 1.48
N ALA A 120 -10.86 -24.98 2.17
CA ALA A 120 -12.28 -24.87 2.53
C ALA A 120 -12.59 -23.63 3.41
N GLU A 121 -11.62 -23.18 4.20
CA GLU A 121 -11.71 -22.01 5.07
C GLU A 121 -11.92 -20.69 4.30
N TYR A 122 -11.57 -20.66 3.01
CA TYR A 122 -11.69 -19.44 2.21
C TYR A 122 -13.07 -19.26 1.54
N ASN A 123 -13.95 -20.23 1.64
CA ASN A 123 -15.31 -20.12 1.10
C ASN A 123 -16.11 -18.98 1.74
N GLU A 124 -15.94 -18.75 3.05
CA GLU A 124 -16.56 -17.62 3.76
C GLU A 124 -16.03 -16.28 3.28
N VAL A 125 -14.74 -16.22 2.94
CA VAL A 125 -14.09 -15.01 2.39
C VAL A 125 -14.68 -14.60 1.05
N VAL A 126 -15.05 -15.56 0.21
CA VAL A 126 -15.68 -15.29 -1.11
C VAL A 126 -17.03 -14.60 -0.96
N SER A 127 -17.82 -14.99 0.03
CA SER A 127 -19.17 -14.44 0.25
C SER A 127 -19.19 -13.15 1.08
N SER A 128 -18.12 -12.84 1.82
CA SER A 128 -18.06 -11.68 2.71
C SER A 128 -17.63 -10.39 1.97
N GLY A 129 -18.17 -9.27 2.41
CA GLY A 129 -17.71 -7.95 2.02
C GLY A 129 -16.34 -7.61 2.63
N ILE A 130 -15.87 -6.40 2.41
CA ILE A 130 -14.66 -5.83 2.99
C ILE A 130 -15.08 -4.63 3.83
N GLU A 131 -14.71 -4.62 5.10
CA GLU A 131 -14.86 -3.43 5.95
C GLU A 131 -13.64 -2.53 5.73
N VAL A 132 -13.87 -1.38 5.13
CA VAL A 132 -12.81 -0.41 4.84
C VAL A 132 -12.89 0.68 5.90
N ALA A 133 -11.75 1.06 6.46
CA ALA A 133 -11.67 2.17 7.40
C ALA A 133 -12.17 3.46 6.74
N GLU A 134 -12.96 4.23 7.47
CA GLU A 134 -13.35 5.57 7.05
C GLU A 134 -12.10 6.42 6.84
N ASN A 135 -12.16 7.32 5.85
CA ASN A 135 -11.05 8.21 5.57
C ASN A 135 -10.83 9.14 6.75
N ASN A 136 -9.84 8.86 7.56
CA ASN A 136 -9.21 9.85 8.39
C ASN A 136 -8.14 10.56 7.54
N ASP A 137 -8.60 11.32 6.52
CA ASP A 137 -7.70 12.02 5.58
C ASP A 137 -6.78 13.03 6.29
N TYR A 138 -7.05 13.33 7.55
CA TYR A 138 -6.25 14.26 8.36
C TYR A 138 -5.12 13.59 9.16
N ASP A 139 -5.15 12.28 9.38
CA ASP A 139 -4.12 11.62 10.20
C ASP A 139 -2.80 11.43 9.45
N HIS A 140 -2.85 11.44 8.12
CA HIS A 140 -1.66 11.33 7.26
C HIS A 140 -1.14 12.67 6.74
N SER A 141 -1.88 13.76 6.93
CA SER A 141 -1.51 15.06 6.35
C SER A 141 -0.17 15.60 6.86
N PHE A 142 0.17 15.34 8.11
CA PHE A 142 1.42 15.78 8.68
C PHE A 142 2.61 14.98 8.15
N GLU A 143 2.50 13.65 8.10
CA GLU A 143 3.53 12.77 7.57
C GLU A 143 3.73 13.00 6.06
N GLU A 144 2.65 13.17 5.31
CA GLU A 144 2.70 13.47 3.88
C GLU A 144 3.39 14.81 3.60
N GLU A 145 3.06 15.85 4.37
CA GLU A 145 3.71 17.15 4.26
C GLU A 145 5.19 17.09 4.67
N ALA A 146 5.53 16.36 5.73
CA ALA A 146 6.92 16.15 6.14
C ALA A 146 7.73 15.39 5.07
N ILE A 147 7.14 14.39 4.42
CA ILE A 147 7.74 13.66 3.31
C ILE A 147 7.92 14.58 2.11
N TYR A 148 6.90 15.35 1.75
CA TYR A 148 6.94 16.32 0.65
C TYR A 148 8.05 17.35 0.87
N GLU A 149 8.11 17.93 2.05
CA GLU A 149 9.13 18.93 2.39
C GLU A 149 10.55 18.32 2.38
N ALA A 150 10.72 17.10 2.90
CA ALA A 150 12.00 16.40 2.84
C ALA A 150 12.42 16.11 1.39
N CYS A 151 11.51 15.70 0.52
CA CYS A 151 11.76 15.51 -0.90
C CYS A 151 12.18 16.82 -1.57
N ARG A 152 11.50 17.91 -1.23
CA ARG A 152 11.80 19.26 -1.76
C ARG A 152 13.19 19.74 -1.32
N LEU A 153 13.52 19.62 -0.03
CA LEU A 153 14.80 20.05 0.53
C LEU A 153 15.98 19.25 -0.03
N LEU A 154 15.80 17.95 -0.23
CA LEU A 154 16.84 17.07 -0.75
C LEU A 154 16.87 17.03 -2.28
N ASN A 155 15.91 17.64 -2.96
CA ASN A 155 15.71 17.60 -4.40
C ASN A 155 15.72 16.17 -4.97
N ILE A 156 14.98 15.29 -4.30
CA ILE A 156 14.82 13.87 -4.66
C ILE A 156 13.34 13.49 -4.73
N SER A 157 13.05 12.40 -5.42
CA SER A 157 11.70 11.84 -5.43
C SER A 157 11.38 11.10 -4.11
N GLU A 158 10.10 11.00 -3.78
CA GLU A 158 9.62 10.21 -2.64
C GLU A 158 10.15 8.76 -2.68
N ARG A 159 10.19 8.17 -3.86
CA ARG A 159 10.75 6.84 -4.07
C ARG A 159 12.25 6.76 -3.72
N GLU A 160 13.01 7.79 -4.03
CA GLU A 160 14.43 7.84 -3.65
C GLU A 160 14.60 8.07 -2.15
N LEU A 161 13.71 8.85 -1.53
CA LEU A 161 13.67 9.05 -0.10
C LEU A 161 13.50 7.70 0.64
N ILE A 162 12.52 6.91 0.23
CA ILE A 162 12.23 5.59 0.79
C ILE A 162 13.41 4.62 0.57
N ASN A 163 13.93 4.55 -0.67
CA ASN A 163 15.00 3.61 -1.01
C ASN A 163 16.33 3.91 -0.32
N LYS A 164 16.62 5.17 -0.02
CA LYS A 164 17.86 5.59 0.68
C LYS A 164 17.76 5.49 2.20
N LYS A 165 16.62 5.05 2.74
CA LYS A 165 16.37 4.87 4.19
C LYS A 165 16.67 6.12 5.02
N TYR A 166 16.31 7.29 4.53
CA TYR A 166 16.42 8.52 5.30
C TYR A 166 15.54 8.43 6.56
N GLN A 167 16.04 8.95 7.66
CA GLN A 167 15.26 9.16 8.87
C GLN A 167 14.85 10.64 8.92
N ILE A 168 13.55 10.88 8.97
CA ILE A 168 12.99 12.22 9.05
C ILE A 168 12.58 12.45 10.50
N TYR A 169 13.23 13.41 11.14
CA TYR A 169 12.90 13.83 12.51
C TYR A 169 11.99 15.04 12.43
N THR A 170 10.85 14.97 13.08
CA THR A 170 9.86 16.05 13.12
C THR A 170 9.54 16.42 14.58
N PHE A 171 8.99 17.62 14.78
CA PHE A 171 8.48 18.08 16.07
C PHE A 171 6.96 17.88 16.17
N LYS A 172 6.44 16.77 15.63
CA LYS A 172 5.02 16.45 15.73
C LYS A 172 4.61 16.33 17.20
N ASP A 173 3.62 17.11 17.57
CA ASP A 173 2.91 16.98 18.84
C ASP A 173 1.60 16.23 18.59
N ASP A 174 1.55 14.97 19.00
CA ASP A 174 0.39 14.11 18.74
C ASP A 174 -0.88 14.61 19.45
N ALA A 175 -0.78 15.25 20.62
CA ALA A 175 -1.93 15.78 21.34
C ALA A 175 -2.51 16.98 20.58
N LEU A 176 -1.67 17.91 20.14
CA LEU A 176 -2.07 19.04 19.32
C LEU A 176 -2.65 18.61 17.98
N GLN A 177 -2.06 17.60 17.35
CA GLN A 177 -2.55 17.05 16.07
C GLN A 177 -3.96 16.49 16.22
N GLN A 178 -4.24 15.73 17.27
CA GLN A 178 -5.57 15.20 17.56
C GLN A 178 -6.61 16.30 17.82
N GLU A 179 -6.22 17.37 18.48
CA GLU A 179 -7.10 18.52 18.72
C GLU A 179 -7.43 19.26 17.42
N VAL A 180 -6.46 19.45 16.53
CA VAL A 180 -6.66 20.05 15.20
C VAL A 180 -7.61 19.19 14.35
N ILE A 181 -7.42 17.86 14.34
CA ILE A 181 -8.29 16.91 13.62
C ILE A 181 -9.74 17.04 14.14
N LYS A 182 -9.92 17.07 15.45
CA LYS A 182 -11.25 17.22 16.07
C LYS A 182 -11.94 18.51 15.65
N ILE A 183 -11.24 19.64 15.72
CA ILE A 183 -11.77 20.95 15.35
C ILE A 183 -12.15 20.97 13.85
N ASN A 184 -11.31 20.42 12.97
CA ASN A 184 -11.60 20.37 11.55
C ASN A 184 -12.84 19.52 11.24
N ASN A 185 -12.98 18.36 11.88
CA ASN A 185 -14.15 17.50 11.70
C ASN A 185 -15.44 18.16 12.19
N GLU A 186 -15.39 18.90 13.31
CA GLU A 186 -16.53 19.69 13.81
C GLU A 186 -16.90 20.80 12.83
N ASN A 187 -15.94 21.50 12.24
CA ASN A 187 -16.17 22.54 11.25
C ASN A 187 -16.75 21.98 9.94
N ILE A 188 -16.23 20.87 9.42
CA ILE A 188 -16.75 20.21 8.23
C ILE A 188 -18.20 19.77 8.44
N ASN A 189 -18.53 19.19 9.58
CA ASN A 189 -19.89 18.77 9.93
C ASN A 189 -20.85 19.96 10.09
N SER A 190 -20.37 21.09 10.60
CA SER A 190 -21.18 22.32 10.68
C SER A 190 -21.44 22.93 9.31
N CYS A 191 -20.44 22.93 8.41
CA CYS A 191 -20.60 23.38 7.02
C CYS A 191 -21.60 22.51 6.23
N LYS A 192 -21.51 21.17 6.37
CA LYS A 192 -22.49 20.26 5.72
C LYS A 192 -23.92 20.54 6.16
N LYS A 193 -24.16 20.78 7.45
CA LYS A 193 -25.50 21.14 7.97
C LYS A 193 -26.05 22.43 7.39
N THR A 194 -25.19 23.36 7.00
CA THR A 194 -25.62 24.66 6.43
C THR A 194 -26.03 24.55 4.96
N TYR A 195 -25.55 23.54 4.23
CA TYR A 195 -25.89 23.30 2.81
C TYR A 195 -27.04 22.32 2.59
N ASP A 196 -27.43 21.55 3.61
CA ASP A 196 -28.54 20.58 3.55
C ASP A 196 -29.90 21.14 4.04
N THR A 197 -30.03 22.44 4.24
CA THR A 197 -31.33 23.09 4.52
C THR A 197 -31.94 23.55 3.20
N PRO A 198 -33.16 23.08 2.88
CA PRO A 198 -33.89 23.40 1.66
C PRO A 198 -34.26 24.89 1.54
#